data_361f38f0d8476e28ed6a704eca927862
#
_entry.id   361f38f0d8476e28ed6a704eca927862
#
_cell.length_a   1.000
_cell.length_b   1.000
_cell.length_c   1.000
_cell.angle_alpha   90.00
_cell.angle_beta   90.00
_cell.angle_gamma   90.00
#
_symmetry.space_group_name_H-M   'P 1'
#
loop_
_entity.id
_entity.type
_entity.pdbx_description
1 polymer ?
#
loop_
_entity_poly.entity_id
_entity_poly.type
_entity_poly.pdbx_seq_one_letter_code
_entity_poly.pdbx_strand_id
1 'polypeptide(L)'
;MDRERRLAETFVELADTLIDDFDVIDFLQVLAARCVELLDVAAAGIMLADQGGSLMTVAASDERARLLELFEIQNDEGPCRDCYRLGAAVANVSLDGALERWPQSTPQAVTAGFRSANALPLRLRSQVIGSLNLFHASVDGLDSAGLRAIRRGDVVAG
;
A
#
# COMPACT_ATOMS: atom_id res chain seq x y z
N MET A 1 -12.89 16.74 -0.86
CA MET A 1 -11.72 17.33 -0.66
C MET A 1 -10.97 16.71 0.45
N ASP A 2 -11.65 16.33 1.32
CA ASP A 2 -11.05 16.02 2.44
C ASP A 2 -10.26 14.76 2.46
N ARG A 3 -10.59 13.74 1.63
CA ARG A 3 -9.82 12.53 1.50
C ARG A 3 -8.41 12.79 1.00
N GLU A 4 -8.29 13.57 -0.08
CA GLU A 4 -6.99 13.86 -0.65
C GLU A 4 -6.11 14.65 0.30
N ARG A 5 -6.69 15.67 0.92
CA ARG A 5 -5.97 16.50 1.86
C ARG A 5 -5.54 15.71 3.09
N ARG A 6 -6.45 14.91 3.63
CA ARG A 6 -6.14 14.15 4.84
C ARG A 6 -5.09 13.09 4.57
N LEU A 7 -5.14 12.49 3.40
CA LEU A 7 -4.12 11.52 3.01
C LEU A 7 -2.76 12.19 2.90
N ALA A 8 -2.71 13.33 2.21
CA ALA A 8 -1.46 14.07 2.07
C ALA A 8 -0.90 14.52 3.42
N GLU A 9 -1.75 15.04 4.30
CA GLU A 9 -1.34 15.46 5.63
C GLU A 9 -0.78 14.29 6.43
N THR A 10 -1.43 13.13 6.32
CA THR A 10 -0.99 11.94 7.04
C THR A 10 0.41 11.51 6.56
N PHE A 11 0.67 11.64 5.28
CA PHE A 11 1.98 11.27 4.76
C PHE A 11 3.07 12.26 5.12
N VAL A 12 2.73 13.54 5.25
CA VAL A 12 3.68 14.52 5.76
C VAL A 12 4.03 14.19 7.21
N GLU A 13 3.05 13.84 8.01
CA GLU A 13 3.31 13.42 9.38
C GLU A 13 4.21 12.19 9.44
N LEU A 14 4.01 11.26 8.51
CA LEU A 14 4.86 10.08 8.43
C LEU A 14 6.31 10.47 8.17
N ALA A 15 6.55 11.41 7.26
CA ALA A 15 7.90 11.86 6.96
C ALA A 15 8.57 12.44 8.20
N ASP A 16 7.86 13.27 8.92
CA ASP A 16 8.40 13.86 10.14
C ASP A 16 8.72 12.81 11.18
N THR A 17 7.85 11.82 11.30
CA THR A 17 8.04 10.74 12.27
C THR A 17 9.25 9.87 11.92
N LEU A 18 9.48 9.63 10.64
CA LEU A 18 10.64 8.86 10.20
C LEU A 18 11.94 9.56 10.56
N ILE A 19 11.94 10.89 10.51
CA ILE A 19 13.11 11.66 10.89
C ILE A 19 13.39 11.51 12.38
N ASP A 20 12.35 11.54 13.18
CA ASP A 20 12.48 11.44 14.63
C ASP A 20 12.76 10.03 15.12
N ASP A 21 12.53 9.04 14.30
CA ASP A 21 12.89 7.67 14.61
C ASP A 21 12.15 7.08 15.81
N PHE A 22 11.09 7.68 16.22
CA PHE A 22 10.44 7.28 17.45
C PHE A 22 9.04 6.79 17.15
N ASP A 23 8.72 5.57 17.56
CA ASP A 23 7.41 4.95 17.37
C ASP A 23 6.94 4.92 15.92
N VAL A 24 7.88 4.76 15.00
CA VAL A 24 7.56 4.72 13.57
C VAL A 24 6.57 3.60 13.26
N ILE A 25 6.80 2.43 13.82
CA ILE A 25 5.93 1.28 13.54
C ILE A 25 4.51 1.54 14.03
N ASP A 26 4.37 2.12 15.22
CA ASP A 26 3.04 2.44 15.75
C ASP A 26 2.35 3.47 14.86
N PHE A 27 3.08 4.46 14.40
CA PHE A 27 2.53 5.48 13.53
C PHE A 27 2.08 4.90 12.20
N LEU A 28 2.86 4.01 11.62
CA LEU A 28 2.51 3.35 10.37
C LEU A 28 1.29 2.46 10.55
N GLN A 29 1.17 1.83 11.70
CA GLN A 29 -0.01 1.01 12.00
C GLN A 29 -1.27 1.88 12.04
N VAL A 30 -1.19 3.06 12.64
CA VAL A 30 -2.30 4.01 12.65
C VAL A 30 -2.62 4.46 11.22
N LEU A 31 -1.60 4.71 10.42
CA LEU A 31 -1.79 5.11 9.04
C LEU A 31 -2.55 4.05 8.24
N ALA A 32 -2.18 2.79 8.40
CA ALA A 32 -2.87 1.70 7.70
C ALA A 32 -4.35 1.65 8.10
N ALA A 33 -4.63 1.79 9.40
CA ALA A 33 -6.01 1.80 9.89
C ALA A 33 -6.79 2.98 9.33
N ARG A 34 -6.16 4.15 9.26
CA ARG A 34 -6.80 5.35 8.73
C ARG A 34 -7.13 5.21 7.24
N CYS A 35 -6.27 4.54 6.49
CA CYS A 35 -6.54 4.30 5.07
C CYS A 35 -7.82 3.50 4.88
N VAL A 36 -8.07 2.50 5.72
CA VAL A 36 -9.31 1.73 5.65
C VAL A 36 -10.52 2.64 5.85
N GLU A 37 -10.45 3.52 6.86
CA GLU A 37 -11.55 4.43 7.14
C GLU A 37 -11.74 5.48 6.05
N LEU A 38 -10.64 6.10 5.61
CA LEU A 38 -10.72 7.26 4.71
C LEU A 38 -11.00 6.87 3.27
N LEU A 39 -10.52 5.72 2.83
CA LEU A 39 -10.63 5.28 1.45
C LEU A 39 -11.67 4.20 1.24
N ASP A 40 -12.28 3.74 2.33
CA ASP A 40 -13.31 2.71 2.26
C ASP A 40 -12.81 1.45 1.55
N VAL A 41 -11.62 1.01 1.94
CA VAL A 41 -11.02 -0.22 1.41
C VAL A 41 -11.20 -1.35 2.42
N ALA A 42 -11.05 -2.58 1.96
CA ALA A 42 -11.23 -3.74 2.83
C ALA A 42 -10.05 -3.91 3.80
N ALA A 43 -8.85 -3.62 3.34
CA ALA A 43 -7.66 -3.74 4.15
C ALA A 43 -6.54 -2.90 3.57
N ALA A 44 -5.58 -2.55 4.41
CA ALA A 44 -4.41 -1.76 3.99
C ALA A 44 -3.16 -2.28 4.67
N GLY A 45 -2.02 -2.10 4.02
CA GLY A 45 -0.75 -2.48 4.59
C GLY A 45 0.36 -1.58 4.09
N ILE A 46 1.48 -1.61 4.78
CA ILE A 46 2.64 -0.80 4.41
C ILE A 46 3.89 -1.67 4.44
N MET A 47 4.64 -1.61 3.36
CA MET A 47 5.96 -2.21 3.26
C MET A 47 7.00 -1.12 3.19
N LEU A 48 8.12 -1.32 3.87
CA LEU A 48 9.26 -0.42 3.75
C LEU A 48 10.49 -1.23 3.36
N ALA A 49 11.37 -0.59 2.61
CA ALA A 49 12.62 -1.21 2.20
C ALA A 49 13.72 -0.87 3.20
N ASP A 50 14.56 -1.84 3.51
CA ASP A 50 15.74 -1.57 4.31
C ASP A 50 16.83 -0.97 3.41
N GLN A 51 18.01 -0.72 3.97
CA GLN A 51 19.10 -0.10 3.23
C GLN A 51 19.58 -0.94 2.05
N GLY A 52 19.38 -2.24 2.10
CA GLY A 52 19.75 -3.13 1.02
C GLY A 52 18.67 -3.28 -0.04
N GLY A 53 17.53 -2.61 0.14
CA GLY A 53 16.42 -2.71 -0.80
C GLY A 53 15.49 -3.88 -0.56
N SER A 54 15.65 -4.58 0.55
CA SER A 54 14.75 -5.68 0.90
C SER A 54 13.49 -5.15 1.56
N LEU A 55 12.35 -5.57 1.08
CA LEU A 55 11.06 -5.12 1.61
C LEU A 55 10.69 -5.89 2.88
N MET A 56 10.08 -5.17 3.81
CA MET A 56 9.54 -5.73 5.04
C MET A 56 8.13 -5.20 5.22
N THR A 57 7.22 -6.05 5.69
CA THR A 57 5.91 -5.58 6.08
C THR A 57 6.02 -4.96 7.47
N VAL A 58 5.61 -3.70 7.59
CA VAL A 58 5.78 -2.96 8.84
C VAL A 58 4.46 -2.59 9.48
N ALA A 59 3.37 -2.61 8.72
CA ALA A 59 2.04 -2.32 9.26
C ALA A 59 0.99 -2.96 8.38
N ALA A 60 -0.13 -3.32 8.99
CA ALA A 60 -1.27 -3.87 8.27
C ALA A 60 -2.53 -3.63 9.10
N SER A 61 -3.64 -3.37 8.42
CA SER A 61 -4.90 -3.10 9.11
C SER A 61 -5.49 -4.36 9.72
N ASP A 62 -5.18 -5.53 9.16
CA ASP A 62 -5.60 -6.80 9.73
C ASP A 62 -4.63 -7.90 9.30
N GLU A 63 -4.86 -9.10 9.82
CA GLU A 63 -3.97 -10.22 9.59
C GLU A 63 -3.97 -10.69 8.14
N ARG A 64 -5.09 -10.55 7.43
CA ARG A 64 -5.14 -10.94 6.02
C ARG A 64 -4.17 -10.13 5.18
N ALA A 65 -4.15 -8.81 5.40
CA ALA A 65 -3.24 -7.93 4.67
C ALA A 65 -1.79 -8.26 5.02
N ARG A 66 -1.52 -8.49 6.30
CA ARG A 66 -0.18 -8.79 6.76
C ARG A 66 0.35 -10.07 6.12
N LEU A 67 -0.45 -11.12 6.13
CA LEU A 67 -0.03 -12.40 5.56
C LEU A 67 0.16 -12.32 4.06
N LEU A 68 -0.71 -11.56 3.38
CA LEU A 68 -0.57 -11.39 1.94
C LEU A 68 0.71 -10.63 1.60
N GLU A 69 1.02 -9.58 2.34
CA GLU A 69 2.27 -8.84 2.13
C GLU A 69 3.49 -9.74 2.34
N LEU A 70 3.47 -10.53 3.39
CA LEU A 70 4.57 -11.47 3.63
C LEU A 70 4.70 -12.47 2.49
N PHE A 71 3.58 -12.95 1.98
CA PHE A 71 3.57 -13.88 0.87
C PHE A 71 4.15 -13.25 -0.39
N GLU A 72 3.77 -12.01 -0.69
CA GLU A 72 4.32 -11.30 -1.86
C GLU A 72 5.82 -11.12 -1.75
N ILE A 73 6.30 -10.78 -0.57
CA ILE A 73 7.73 -10.60 -0.34
C ILE A 73 8.46 -11.93 -0.52
N GLN A 74 7.94 -12.99 0.06
CA GLN A 74 8.58 -14.31 -0.01
C GLN A 74 8.63 -14.85 -1.42
N ASN A 75 7.61 -14.57 -2.23
CA ASN A 75 7.53 -15.06 -3.59
C ASN A 75 7.99 -14.06 -4.64
N ASP A 76 8.41 -12.88 -4.18
CA ASP A 76 8.95 -11.83 -5.04
C ASP A 76 7.98 -11.45 -6.17
N GLU A 77 6.72 -11.36 -5.85
CA GLU A 77 5.69 -10.96 -6.83
C GLU A 77 4.52 -10.30 -6.15
N GLY A 78 3.71 -9.58 -6.92
CA GLY A 78 2.50 -8.96 -6.46
C GLY A 78 2.49 -7.47 -6.76
N PRO A 79 1.31 -6.83 -6.64
CA PRO A 79 1.19 -5.40 -6.95
C PRO A 79 2.05 -4.51 -6.06
N CYS A 80 2.21 -4.89 -4.81
CA CYS A 80 2.99 -4.09 -3.86
C CYS A 80 4.47 -4.13 -4.20
N ARG A 81 4.96 -5.29 -4.53
CA ARG A 81 6.34 -5.49 -4.95
C ARG A 81 6.62 -4.77 -6.25
N ASP A 82 5.69 -4.88 -7.21
CA ASP A 82 5.84 -4.21 -8.50
C ASP A 82 5.86 -2.71 -8.34
N CYS A 83 4.99 -2.18 -7.48
CA CYS A 83 4.92 -0.76 -7.20
C CYS A 83 6.25 -0.23 -6.68
N TYR A 84 6.84 -0.91 -5.73
CA TYR A 84 8.12 -0.50 -5.18
C TYR A 84 9.21 -0.54 -6.24
N ARG A 85 9.25 -1.64 -7.00
CA ARG A 85 10.28 -1.85 -8.01
C ARG A 85 10.19 -0.81 -9.12
N LEU A 86 8.97 -0.49 -9.57
CA LEU A 86 8.75 0.46 -10.65
C LEU A 86 8.79 1.92 -10.19
N GLY A 87 8.56 2.14 -8.91
CA GLY A 87 8.45 3.50 -8.39
C GLY A 87 7.21 4.21 -8.88
N ALA A 88 6.15 3.47 -9.22
CA ALA A 88 4.93 4.00 -9.79
C ALA A 88 3.73 3.27 -9.22
N ALA A 89 2.59 3.96 -9.16
CA ALA A 89 1.37 3.38 -8.65
C ALA A 89 0.89 2.24 -9.53
N VAL A 90 0.40 1.18 -8.88
CA VAL A 90 -0.31 0.10 -9.52
C VAL A 90 -1.77 0.28 -9.14
N ALA A 91 -2.57 0.81 -10.05
CA ALA A 91 -3.90 1.31 -9.72
C ALA A 91 -5.01 0.37 -10.21
N ASN A 92 -5.94 0.09 -9.33
CA ASN A 92 -7.16 -0.67 -9.61
C ASN A 92 -6.93 -1.94 -10.42
N VAL A 93 -5.98 -2.75 -9.98
CA VAL A 93 -5.70 -4.00 -10.64
C VAL A 93 -6.73 -5.05 -10.19
N SER A 94 -7.46 -5.60 -11.16
CA SER A 94 -8.37 -6.70 -10.88
C SER A 94 -7.57 -7.97 -10.65
N LEU A 95 -7.78 -8.61 -9.52
CA LEU A 95 -7.08 -9.85 -9.21
C LEU A 95 -7.68 -11.03 -9.95
N ASP A 96 -8.90 -10.92 -10.46
CA ASP A 96 -9.53 -11.98 -11.23
C ASP A 96 -8.76 -12.31 -12.50
N GLY A 97 -8.09 -11.33 -13.08
CA GLY A 97 -7.32 -11.53 -14.30
C GLY A 97 -5.82 -11.45 -14.13
N ALA A 98 -5.33 -11.58 -12.91
CA ALA A 98 -3.93 -11.31 -12.61
C ALA A 98 -3.05 -12.56 -12.46
N LEU A 99 -3.59 -13.75 -12.73
CA LEU A 99 -2.84 -14.99 -12.55
C LEU A 99 -1.58 -15.07 -13.41
N GLU A 100 -1.61 -14.51 -14.60
CA GLU A 100 -0.43 -14.53 -15.46
C GLU A 100 0.67 -13.66 -14.91
N ARG A 101 0.30 -12.52 -14.34
CA ARG A 101 1.24 -11.55 -13.82
C ARG A 101 1.80 -11.96 -12.45
N TRP A 102 0.91 -12.48 -11.60
CA TRP A 102 1.29 -12.88 -10.25
C TRP A 102 0.69 -14.25 -9.93
N PRO A 103 1.29 -15.32 -10.46
CA PRO A 103 0.67 -16.65 -10.37
C PRO A 103 0.58 -17.21 -8.96
N GLN A 104 1.45 -16.77 -8.06
CA GLN A 104 1.46 -17.29 -6.70
C GLN A 104 0.69 -16.42 -5.72
N SER A 105 0.84 -15.09 -5.83
CA SER A 105 0.20 -14.20 -4.88
C SER A 105 -1.28 -13.98 -5.18
N THR A 106 -1.70 -14.06 -6.45
CA THR A 106 -3.09 -13.84 -6.79
C THR A 106 -4.04 -14.82 -6.10
N PRO A 107 -3.78 -16.14 -6.12
CA PRO A 107 -4.66 -17.07 -5.41
C PRO A 107 -4.73 -16.79 -3.92
N GLN A 108 -3.63 -16.35 -3.31
CA GLN A 108 -3.61 -16.03 -1.89
C GLN A 108 -4.48 -14.82 -1.59
N ALA A 109 -4.42 -13.80 -2.43
CA ALA A 109 -5.25 -12.63 -2.28
C ALA A 109 -6.73 -12.95 -2.42
N VAL A 110 -7.08 -13.74 -3.42
CA VAL A 110 -8.46 -14.15 -3.66
C VAL A 110 -8.99 -14.98 -2.49
N THR A 111 -8.18 -15.89 -1.98
CA THR A 111 -8.56 -16.71 -0.82
C THR A 111 -8.81 -15.84 0.40
N ALA A 112 -8.05 -14.75 0.54
CA ALA A 112 -8.24 -13.81 1.65
C ALA A 112 -9.48 -12.93 1.48
N GLY A 113 -10.15 -13.00 0.34
CA GLY A 113 -11.35 -12.21 0.10
C GLY A 113 -11.13 -10.95 -0.70
N PHE A 114 -9.95 -10.76 -1.26
CA PHE A 114 -9.65 -9.55 -2.02
C PHE A 114 -9.85 -9.80 -3.51
N ARG A 115 -10.48 -8.83 -4.19
CA ARG A 115 -10.79 -8.93 -5.61
C ARG A 115 -10.04 -7.90 -6.45
N SER A 116 -9.53 -6.85 -5.83
CA SER A 116 -8.71 -5.86 -6.51
C SER A 116 -7.73 -5.25 -5.54
N ALA A 117 -6.72 -4.57 -6.08
CA ALA A 117 -5.68 -3.97 -5.27
C ALA A 117 -5.17 -2.68 -5.90
N ASN A 118 -4.70 -1.79 -5.03
CA ASN A 118 -3.97 -0.60 -5.41
C ASN A 118 -2.70 -0.55 -4.58
N ALA A 119 -1.61 -0.15 -5.20
CA ALA A 119 -0.36 0.05 -4.48
C ALA A 119 0.22 1.41 -4.87
N LEU A 120 0.66 2.16 -3.88
CA LEU A 120 1.21 3.50 -4.06
C LEU A 120 2.64 3.52 -3.60
N PRO A 121 3.55 4.13 -4.38
CA PRO A 121 4.91 4.26 -3.89
C PRO A 121 4.96 5.27 -2.74
N LEU A 122 5.67 4.90 -1.69
CA LEU A 122 5.98 5.82 -0.61
C LEU A 122 7.33 6.43 -0.91
N ARG A 123 7.35 7.75 -0.99
CA ARG A 123 8.58 8.47 -1.29
C ARG A 123 9.00 9.34 -0.14
N LEU A 124 10.29 9.36 0.11
CA LEU A 124 10.91 10.30 1.02
C LEU A 124 11.87 11.11 0.19
N ARG A 125 11.59 12.40 0.06
CA ARG A 125 12.28 13.27 -0.89
C ARG A 125 12.05 12.72 -2.29
N SER A 126 13.00 12.30 -3.03
CA SER A 126 12.75 11.73 -4.36
C SER A 126 13.00 10.23 -4.41
N GLN A 127 13.23 9.61 -3.26
CA GLN A 127 13.55 8.20 -3.20
C GLN A 127 12.34 7.37 -2.79
N VAL A 128 12.07 6.29 -3.51
CA VAL A 128 11.00 5.36 -3.15
C VAL A 128 11.50 4.50 -2.01
N ILE A 129 10.78 4.54 -0.89
CA ILE A 129 11.19 3.82 0.33
C ILE A 129 10.27 2.65 0.66
N GLY A 130 9.20 2.48 -0.08
CA GLY A 130 8.27 1.39 0.18
C GLY A 130 7.01 1.54 -0.62
N SER A 131 5.94 0.89 -0.14
CA SER A 131 4.64 0.98 -0.78
C SER A 131 3.53 0.98 0.25
N LEU A 132 2.47 1.74 -0.05
CA LEU A 132 1.21 1.67 0.65
C LEU A 132 0.27 0.81 -0.17
N ASN A 133 -0.28 -0.23 0.44
CA ASN A 133 -1.02 -1.26 -0.26
C ASN A 133 -2.46 -1.26 0.19
N LEU A 134 -3.38 -1.16 -0.76
CA LEU A 134 -4.81 -1.10 -0.50
C LEU A 134 -5.47 -2.29 -1.18
N PHE A 135 -6.24 -3.05 -0.40
CA PHE A 135 -6.90 -4.25 -0.88
C PHE A 135 -8.40 -4.09 -0.81
N HIS A 136 -9.09 -4.46 -1.88
CA HIS A 136 -10.53 -4.27 -2.00
C HIS A 136 -11.25 -5.58 -2.13
N ALA A 137 -12.46 -5.65 -1.54
CA ALA A 137 -13.30 -6.82 -1.64
C ALA A 137 -14.09 -6.88 -2.94
N SER A 138 -14.08 -5.82 -3.74
CA SER A 138 -14.78 -5.77 -5.01
C SER A 138 -13.80 -5.56 -6.15
N VAL A 139 -14.21 -5.95 -7.38
CA VAL A 139 -13.36 -5.77 -8.56
C VAL A 139 -13.26 -4.32 -9.00
N ASP A 140 -14.18 -3.48 -8.54
CA ASP A 140 -14.22 -2.08 -8.96
C ASP A 140 -13.14 -1.24 -8.29
N GLY A 141 -12.65 -1.68 -7.13
CA GLY A 141 -11.60 -0.97 -6.44
C GLY A 141 -12.04 0.40 -5.96
N LEU A 142 -11.16 1.39 -6.13
CA LEU A 142 -11.44 2.76 -5.71
C LEU A 142 -12.34 3.46 -6.71
N ASP A 143 -13.21 4.33 -6.19
CA ASP A 143 -14.03 5.19 -7.04
C ASP A 143 -13.16 6.30 -7.64
N SER A 144 -13.80 7.18 -8.42
CA SER A 144 -13.06 8.26 -9.08
C SER A 144 -12.35 9.18 -8.11
N ALA A 145 -12.96 9.46 -6.98
CA ALA A 145 -12.36 10.33 -5.98
C ALA A 145 -11.15 9.66 -5.34
N GLY A 146 -11.26 8.36 -5.03
CA GLY A 146 -10.15 7.61 -4.49
C GLY A 146 -8.98 7.51 -5.44
N LEU A 147 -9.27 7.31 -6.73
CA LEU A 147 -8.22 7.25 -7.75
C LEU A 147 -7.51 8.59 -7.89
N ARG A 148 -8.25 9.69 -7.82
CA ARG A 148 -7.62 11.00 -7.86
C ARG A 148 -6.73 11.24 -6.66
N ALA A 149 -7.15 10.80 -5.50
CA ALA A 149 -6.32 10.90 -4.30
C ALA A 149 -5.00 10.16 -4.47
N ILE A 150 -5.05 8.97 -5.05
CA ILE A 150 -3.86 8.19 -5.32
C ILE A 150 -2.94 8.89 -6.32
N ARG A 151 -3.50 9.35 -7.42
CA ARG A 151 -2.69 9.96 -8.48
C ARG A 151 -2.00 11.23 -8.04
N ARG A 152 -2.68 12.06 -7.25
CA ARG A 152 -2.07 13.29 -6.74
C ARG A 152 -1.12 13.01 -5.61
N GLY A 153 -1.51 12.06 -4.82
CA GLY A 153 -0.76 11.74 -3.66
C GLY A 153 0.57 11.19 -3.98
N ASP A 154 0.82 10.57 -5.09
CA ASP A 154 2.10 9.99 -5.31
C ASP A 154 2.89 10.18 -4.05
N VAL A 155 2.39 9.75 -3.04
CA VAL A 155 2.65 9.96 -1.67
C VAL A 155 4.03 10.51 -1.47
N VAL A 156 4.13 11.82 -1.56
CA VAL A 156 5.41 12.49 -1.43
C VAL A 156 5.51 12.98 -0.01
N ALA A 157 6.48 12.46 0.67
CA ALA A 157 6.79 12.89 2.00
C ALA A 157 8.07 13.70 1.91
N GLY A 158 7.96 14.96 2.11
CA GLY A 158 9.09 15.87 2.16
C GLY A 158 9.53 16.46 0.84
#